data_8c51726976c40243ec10dc8f27d84179
#
_entry.id   8c51726976c40243ec10dc8f27d84179
#
_cell.length_a   1.000
_cell.length_b   1.000
_cell.length_c   1.000
_cell.angle_alpha   90.00
_cell.angle_beta   90.00
_cell.angle_gamma   90.00
#
_symmetry.space_group_name_H-M   'P 1'
#
loop_
_entity.id
_entity.type
_entity.pdbx_description
1 polymer ?
#
loop_
_entity_poly.entity_id
_entity_poly.type
_entity_poly.pdbx_seq_one_letter_code
_entity_poly.pdbx_strand_id
1 'polypeptide(L)'
;MSESFNQYGLKADYLTADRNEVRDELNKKLAKAEINYLFVVDIFNEGIDIPSIDTVLFLRPTESLTIFLQQLGRGLRLYPGKQLLTVFDFVAQLNQKYDFTSRFRSLMVRKDKSVVEQVKNGFTLLPHGCTIHMEEKAQQYVLENIKAAIYNKTRLIQELRSYDHCPTLKEFIENNGQDVRIIYKNNCWSSLKREAGLCTYEQDIFTKKFEKGMSNLVHVNTVSYLQFIRKTLNHLDSIKFNDKREETFGIMLYYTLYQDKIDKMNFKNIEEGISKLKKYRIFVSEMLELTDYLMANLETKTFSVGEGMPVALEQYGCYTREEVFAIFGRQTANKKMQGSVAGVFSIEELNTELFFVTLNKSDKDFSATTMYDDYVVSENQFHWKSQNTDTHQGRGKRFVEQAINKKKFILFVREAKHDGFGNTCPFYCFGLVDYISSRDDKPMSIDWRMHQPIMPQFISAV
;
A
#
# COMPACT_ATOMS: atom_id res chain seq x y z
N MET A 1 40.27 -13.06 9.05
CA MET A 1 39.76 -11.80 9.65
C MET A 1 40.00 -11.73 11.15
N SER A 2 39.56 -12.70 11.98
CA SER A 2 39.81 -12.67 13.43
C SER A 2 41.31 -12.59 13.78
N GLU A 3 42.15 -13.40 13.12
CA GLU A 3 43.62 -13.35 13.29
C GLU A 3 44.20 -11.99 12.93
N SER A 4 43.78 -11.37 11.83
CA SER A 4 44.20 -10.03 11.44
C SER A 4 43.82 -8.99 12.48
N PHE A 5 42.60 -9.05 13.03
CA PHE A 5 42.17 -8.15 14.10
C PHE A 5 43.03 -8.31 15.36
N ASN A 6 43.34 -9.54 15.74
CA ASN A 6 44.18 -9.83 16.89
C ASN A 6 45.63 -9.34 16.70
N GLN A 7 46.14 -9.36 15.46
CA GLN A 7 47.49 -8.78 15.15
C GLN A 7 47.52 -7.26 15.37
N TYR A 8 46.37 -6.57 15.22
CA TYR A 8 46.25 -5.14 15.52
C TYR A 8 45.81 -4.83 16.96
N GLY A 9 45.85 -5.84 17.85
CA GLY A 9 45.48 -5.68 19.26
C GLY A 9 43.98 -5.63 19.54
N LEU A 10 43.14 -5.94 18.55
CA LEU A 10 41.69 -6.01 18.68
C LEU A 10 41.30 -7.44 19.10
N LYS A 11 40.57 -7.56 20.22
CA LYS A 11 40.18 -8.85 20.77
C LYS A 11 39.05 -9.47 19.93
N ALA A 12 39.38 -10.39 19.06
CA ALA A 12 38.46 -11.00 18.11
C ALA A 12 38.48 -12.53 18.13
N ASP A 13 37.35 -13.17 17.91
CA ASP A 13 37.23 -14.60 17.68
C ASP A 13 36.26 -14.87 16.53
N TYR A 14 36.02 -16.15 16.15
CA TYR A 14 35.15 -16.52 15.07
C TYR A 14 34.33 -17.76 15.40
N LEU A 15 33.17 -17.85 14.77
CA LEU A 15 32.23 -18.98 14.87
C LEU A 15 31.83 -19.45 13.47
N THR A 16 32.01 -20.73 13.20
CA THR A 16 31.67 -21.43 11.95
C THR A 16 30.87 -22.70 12.28
N ALA A 17 30.25 -23.33 11.28
CA ALA A 17 29.42 -24.52 11.49
C ALA A 17 30.21 -25.69 12.13
N ASP A 18 31.44 -25.86 11.74
CA ASP A 18 32.39 -26.87 12.24
C ASP A 18 32.97 -26.53 13.63
N ARG A 19 32.66 -25.36 14.18
CA ARG A 19 33.12 -24.88 15.49
C ARG A 19 31.95 -24.49 16.40
N ASN A 20 30.83 -25.12 16.20
CA ASN A 20 29.59 -24.77 16.90
C ASN A 20 29.57 -25.14 18.39
N GLU A 21 30.41 -26.06 18.82
CA GLU A 21 30.55 -26.52 20.22
C GLU A 21 31.03 -25.43 21.19
N VAL A 22 31.76 -24.44 20.70
CA VAL A 22 32.24 -23.30 21.51
C VAL A 22 31.31 -22.08 21.49
N ARG A 23 30.15 -22.19 20.88
CA ARG A 23 29.17 -21.08 20.72
C ARG A 23 28.84 -20.39 22.05
N ASP A 24 28.43 -21.17 23.05
CA ASP A 24 28.00 -20.62 24.33
C ASP A 24 29.15 -19.95 25.10
N GLU A 25 30.35 -20.45 24.93
CA GLU A 25 31.55 -19.83 25.49
C GLU A 25 31.83 -18.50 24.82
N LEU A 26 31.82 -18.44 23.49
CA LEU A 26 32.02 -17.21 22.72
C LEU A 26 30.96 -16.15 23.01
N ASN A 27 29.71 -16.57 23.15
CA ASN A 27 28.61 -15.66 23.52
C ASN A 27 28.86 -15.03 24.92
N LYS A 28 29.34 -15.84 25.89
CA LYS A 28 29.70 -15.35 27.23
C LYS A 28 30.90 -14.42 27.19
N LYS A 29 31.93 -14.74 26.40
CA LYS A 29 33.10 -13.89 26.23
C LYS A 29 32.76 -12.54 25.61
N LEU A 30 31.88 -12.52 24.59
CA LEU A 30 31.44 -11.29 23.97
C LEU A 30 30.58 -10.45 24.95
N ALA A 31 29.62 -11.09 25.66
CA ALA A 31 28.82 -10.40 26.64
C ALA A 31 29.61 -9.79 27.81
N LYS A 32 30.77 -10.37 28.17
CA LYS A 32 31.66 -9.87 29.20
C LYS A 32 32.76 -8.93 28.66
N ALA A 33 32.74 -8.60 27.38
CA ALA A 33 33.79 -7.82 26.69
C ALA A 33 35.19 -8.44 26.80
N GLU A 34 35.31 -9.75 27.01
CA GLU A 34 36.57 -10.51 26.93
C GLU A 34 37.03 -10.56 25.46
N ILE A 35 36.09 -10.64 24.51
CA ILE A 35 36.26 -10.35 23.09
C ILE A 35 35.34 -9.20 22.69
N ASN A 36 35.75 -8.37 21.73
CA ASN A 36 34.97 -7.25 21.26
C ASN A 36 34.39 -7.48 19.87
N TYR A 37 34.94 -8.43 19.12
CA TYR A 37 34.52 -8.76 17.76
C TYR A 37 34.31 -10.26 17.61
N LEU A 38 33.14 -10.65 17.11
CA LEU A 38 32.85 -12.03 16.78
C LEU A 38 32.53 -12.13 15.28
N PHE A 39 33.38 -12.84 14.54
CA PHE A 39 33.13 -13.13 13.12
C PHE A 39 32.31 -14.38 12.97
N VAL A 40 31.22 -14.33 12.16
CA VAL A 40 30.25 -15.42 12.01
C VAL A 40 30.02 -15.69 10.52
N VAL A 41 30.00 -16.96 10.12
CA VAL A 41 29.70 -17.37 8.76
C VAL A 41 28.50 -18.32 8.79
N ASP A 42 27.40 -17.94 8.12
CA ASP A 42 26.17 -18.72 7.87
C ASP A 42 25.43 -19.26 9.11
N ILE A 43 25.96 -19.12 10.32
CA ILE A 43 25.39 -19.61 11.58
C ILE A 43 24.50 -18.57 12.26
N PHE A 44 24.57 -17.29 11.82
CA PHE A 44 23.78 -16.22 12.44
C PHE A 44 22.26 -16.40 12.26
N ASN A 45 21.85 -17.33 11.41
CA ASN A 45 20.46 -17.62 11.10
C ASN A 45 19.77 -18.43 12.20
N GLU A 46 20.52 -19.21 13.02
CA GLU A 46 19.96 -20.01 14.09
C GLU A 46 20.84 -19.96 15.36
N GLY A 47 20.25 -19.63 16.50
CA GLY A 47 20.82 -19.90 17.82
C GLY A 47 21.76 -18.87 18.46
N ILE A 48 22.13 -17.76 17.85
CA ILE A 48 22.86 -16.68 18.52
C ILE A 48 21.89 -15.72 19.18
N ASP A 49 21.91 -15.63 20.50
CA ASP A 49 21.12 -14.69 21.28
C ASP A 49 22.01 -13.89 22.21
N ILE A 50 22.49 -12.73 21.74
CA ILE A 50 23.32 -11.83 22.52
C ILE A 50 22.67 -10.44 22.49
N PRO A 51 21.74 -10.14 23.43
CA PRO A 51 21.03 -8.86 23.46
C PRO A 51 21.95 -7.64 23.61
N SER A 52 23.14 -7.82 24.16
CA SER A 52 24.13 -6.75 24.37
C SER A 52 24.83 -6.27 23.09
N ILE A 53 24.66 -6.94 21.94
CA ILE A 53 25.26 -6.50 20.68
C ILE A 53 24.66 -5.13 20.31
N ASP A 54 25.53 -4.14 20.16
CA ASP A 54 25.21 -2.77 19.76
C ASP A 54 25.66 -2.42 18.33
N THR A 55 26.49 -3.28 17.74
CA THR A 55 27.02 -3.06 16.39
C THR A 55 27.00 -4.35 15.57
N VAL A 56 26.49 -4.28 14.34
CA VAL A 56 26.47 -5.37 13.36
C VAL A 56 27.11 -4.90 12.05
N LEU A 57 28.03 -5.71 11.51
CA LEU A 57 28.67 -5.47 10.22
C LEU A 57 28.25 -6.54 9.23
N PHE A 58 27.52 -6.19 8.17
CA PHE A 58 27.23 -7.07 7.04
C PHE A 58 28.35 -6.99 6.02
N LEU A 59 29.37 -7.83 6.17
CA LEU A 59 30.53 -7.88 5.27
C LEU A 59 30.26 -8.63 3.96
N ARG A 60 29.19 -9.41 3.94
CA ARG A 60 28.69 -10.14 2.77
C ARG A 60 27.23 -9.81 2.54
N PRO A 61 26.85 -9.41 1.32
CA PRO A 61 25.45 -9.17 1.00
C PRO A 61 24.61 -10.45 1.21
N THR A 62 23.53 -10.33 1.96
CA THR A 62 22.56 -11.41 2.17
C THR A 62 21.45 -11.27 1.14
N GLU A 63 21.30 -12.23 0.25
CA GLU A 63 20.27 -12.20 -0.82
C GLU A 63 18.86 -12.39 -0.26
N SER A 64 18.69 -13.13 0.84
CA SER A 64 17.40 -13.37 1.47
C SER A 64 16.98 -12.21 2.38
N LEU A 65 15.85 -11.57 2.05
CA LEU A 65 15.22 -10.56 2.90
C LEU A 65 14.88 -11.11 4.29
N THR A 66 14.38 -12.34 4.37
CA THR A 66 14.02 -13.00 5.63
C THR A 66 15.24 -13.15 6.54
N ILE A 67 16.37 -13.61 6.00
CA ILE A 67 17.64 -13.73 6.75
C ILE A 67 18.11 -12.37 7.23
N PHE A 68 18.09 -11.35 6.36
CA PHE A 68 18.43 -10.00 6.74
C PHE A 68 17.61 -9.47 7.92
N LEU A 69 16.28 -9.60 7.85
CA LEU A 69 15.37 -9.15 8.91
C LEU A 69 15.57 -9.95 10.21
N GLN A 70 15.83 -11.25 10.12
CA GLN A 70 16.15 -12.08 11.28
C GLN A 70 17.46 -11.64 11.96
N GLN A 71 18.50 -11.38 11.18
CA GLN A 71 19.77 -10.90 11.68
C GLN A 71 19.65 -9.52 12.33
N LEU A 72 18.95 -8.59 11.68
CA LEU A 72 18.65 -7.27 12.20
C LEU A 72 17.85 -7.35 13.52
N GLY A 73 16.79 -8.17 13.55
CA GLY A 73 15.92 -8.34 14.72
C GLY A 73 16.65 -8.85 15.96
N ARG A 74 17.70 -9.66 15.80
CA ARG A 74 18.53 -10.11 16.93
C ARG A 74 19.32 -8.97 17.57
N GLY A 75 19.84 -8.05 16.74
CA GLY A 75 20.52 -6.85 17.22
C GLY A 75 19.58 -5.80 17.80
N LEU A 76 18.28 -5.84 17.51
CA LEU A 76 17.31 -4.86 18.03
C LEU A 76 16.77 -5.20 19.43
N ARG A 77 17.22 -6.31 20.05
CA ARG A 77 16.78 -6.66 21.39
C ARG A 77 17.21 -5.64 22.43
N LEU A 78 16.32 -5.38 23.39
CA LEU A 78 16.59 -4.48 24.49
C LEU A 78 17.61 -5.08 25.46
N TYR A 79 18.57 -4.25 25.89
CA TYR A 79 19.55 -4.63 26.88
C TYR A 79 19.92 -3.41 27.77
N PRO A 80 20.12 -3.58 29.09
CA PRO A 80 20.49 -2.47 29.98
C PRO A 80 21.77 -1.77 29.51
N GLY A 81 21.73 -0.44 29.33
CA GLY A 81 22.85 0.36 28.85
C GLY A 81 22.99 0.45 27.32
N LYS A 82 22.26 -0.33 26.55
CA LYS A 82 22.25 -0.24 25.08
C LYS A 82 21.24 0.81 24.64
N GLN A 83 21.70 1.86 23.99
CA GLN A 83 20.87 2.97 23.52
C GLN A 83 20.39 2.79 22.09
N LEU A 84 21.22 2.19 21.22
CA LEU A 84 20.92 1.99 19.80
C LEU A 84 21.65 0.75 19.26
N LEU A 85 21.24 0.32 18.08
CA LEU A 85 21.96 -0.65 17.24
C LEU A 85 22.53 0.10 16.04
N THR A 86 23.84 0.03 15.87
CA THR A 86 24.52 0.53 14.66
C THR A 86 24.69 -0.62 13.67
N VAL A 87 24.28 -0.42 12.42
CA VAL A 87 24.42 -1.42 11.36
C VAL A 87 25.28 -0.84 10.24
N PHE A 88 26.40 -1.50 9.95
CA PHE A 88 27.24 -1.20 8.78
C PHE A 88 26.94 -2.24 7.70
N ASP A 89 26.42 -1.78 6.56
CA ASP A 89 26.13 -2.62 5.42
C ASP A 89 27.08 -2.29 4.27
N PHE A 90 28.00 -3.21 3.97
CA PHE A 90 28.99 -3.04 2.92
C PHE A 90 28.41 -3.44 1.57
N VAL A 91 27.93 -2.46 0.82
CA VAL A 91 27.36 -2.65 -0.51
C VAL A 91 28.49 -2.95 -1.51
N ALA A 92 28.57 -4.20 -1.95
CA ALA A 92 29.56 -4.61 -2.95
C ALA A 92 29.00 -4.55 -4.38
N GLN A 93 29.82 -4.17 -5.35
CA GLN A 93 29.43 -4.05 -6.78
C GLN A 93 29.08 -5.40 -7.47
N LEU A 94 29.12 -6.51 -6.77
CA LEU A 94 29.24 -7.84 -7.37
C LEU A 94 27.96 -8.58 -7.69
N ASN A 95 26.76 -8.08 -7.34
CA ASN A 95 25.56 -8.86 -7.57
C ASN A 95 24.38 -8.04 -8.14
N GLN A 96 24.17 -8.14 -9.46
CA GLN A 96 22.99 -7.57 -10.13
C GLN A 96 21.65 -8.21 -9.66
N LYS A 97 21.71 -9.35 -8.96
CA LYS A 97 20.53 -10.04 -8.40
C LYS A 97 20.09 -9.49 -7.04
N TYR A 98 20.88 -8.61 -6.42
CA TYR A 98 20.56 -8.07 -5.11
C TYR A 98 19.38 -7.09 -5.17
N ASP A 99 18.31 -7.39 -4.44
CA ASP A 99 17.08 -6.58 -4.46
C ASP A 99 17.09 -5.53 -3.33
N PHE A 100 17.71 -4.40 -3.60
CA PHE A 100 17.68 -3.25 -2.68
C PHE A 100 16.27 -2.69 -2.49
N THR A 101 15.39 -2.83 -3.50
CA THR A 101 14.03 -2.29 -3.43
C THR A 101 13.23 -2.96 -2.32
N SER A 102 13.17 -4.29 -2.32
CA SER A 102 12.46 -5.07 -1.28
C SER A 102 13.08 -4.87 0.10
N ARG A 103 14.41 -4.81 0.17
CA ARG A 103 15.13 -4.60 1.43
C ARG A 103 14.80 -3.26 2.07
N PHE A 104 14.96 -2.16 1.35
CA PHE A 104 14.64 -0.83 1.91
C PHE A 104 13.15 -0.65 2.16
N ARG A 105 12.29 -1.18 1.29
CA ARG A 105 10.84 -1.14 1.51
C ARG A 105 10.44 -1.83 2.80
N SER A 106 11.06 -2.94 3.16
CA SER A 106 10.77 -3.65 4.42
C SER A 106 11.09 -2.84 5.67
N LEU A 107 12.02 -1.89 5.57
CA LEU A 107 12.42 -0.99 6.66
C LEU A 107 11.55 0.27 6.73
N MET A 108 10.78 0.60 5.69
CA MET A 108 9.93 1.80 5.64
C MET A 108 8.60 1.57 6.34
N VAL A 109 8.10 2.59 7.05
CA VAL A 109 6.75 2.62 7.62
C VAL A 109 5.70 2.66 6.51
N ARG A 110 5.97 3.40 5.44
CA ARG A 110 5.10 3.59 4.27
C ARG A 110 5.60 2.80 3.07
N LYS A 111 5.16 1.56 2.94
CA LYS A 111 5.57 0.64 1.86
C LYS A 111 5.08 1.04 0.45
N ASP A 112 4.08 1.92 0.39
CA ASP A 112 3.51 2.49 -0.84
C ASP A 112 4.37 3.59 -1.48
N LYS A 113 5.38 4.08 -0.76
CA LYS A 113 6.24 5.16 -1.25
C LYS A 113 7.40 4.67 -2.11
N SER A 114 7.89 5.57 -2.94
CA SER A 114 9.01 5.29 -3.83
C SER A 114 10.31 5.08 -3.06
N VAL A 115 10.88 3.88 -3.14
CA VAL A 115 12.20 3.61 -2.57
C VAL A 115 13.29 4.47 -3.23
N VAL A 116 13.16 4.76 -4.53
CA VAL A 116 14.10 5.65 -5.26
C VAL A 116 14.12 7.04 -4.64
N GLU A 117 12.95 7.61 -4.33
CA GLU A 117 12.86 8.92 -3.67
C GLU A 117 13.45 8.87 -2.25
N GLN A 118 13.18 7.81 -1.50
CA GLN A 118 13.73 7.65 -0.16
C GLN A 118 15.27 7.53 -0.18
N VAL A 119 15.83 6.77 -1.10
CA VAL A 119 17.31 6.70 -1.28
C VAL A 119 17.88 8.07 -1.63
N LYS A 120 17.22 8.86 -2.46
CA LYS A 120 17.67 10.22 -2.84
C LYS A 120 17.55 11.23 -1.70
N ASN A 121 16.49 11.14 -0.90
CA ASN A 121 16.12 12.15 0.09
C ASN A 121 16.53 11.77 1.54
N GLY A 122 17.32 10.70 1.72
CA GLY A 122 17.87 10.31 3.02
C GLY A 122 16.89 9.56 3.94
N PHE A 123 15.93 8.80 3.37
CA PHE A 123 15.01 7.92 4.13
C PHE A 123 14.17 8.62 5.20
N THR A 124 13.33 9.51 4.79
CA THR A 124 12.42 10.27 5.69
C THR A 124 11.27 9.43 6.27
N LEU A 125 11.03 8.22 5.75
CA LEU A 125 9.89 7.36 6.10
C LEU A 125 10.30 6.07 6.85
N LEU A 126 11.26 6.19 7.75
CA LEU A 126 11.65 5.11 8.67
C LEU A 126 10.85 5.17 9.98
N PRO A 127 10.78 4.06 10.74
CA PRO A 127 10.26 4.08 12.10
C PRO A 127 10.95 5.14 12.96
N HIS A 128 10.22 5.71 13.92
CA HIS A 128 10.76 6.73 14.82
C HIS A 128 12.04 6.25 15.51
N GLY A 129 13.07 7.09 15.52
CA GLY A 129 14.38 6.78 16.08
C GLY A 129 15.30 5.96 15.17
N CYS A 130 14.89 5.66 13.93
CA CYS A 130 15.72 4.99 12.93
C CYS A 130 16.25 6.00 11.91
N THR A 131 17.52 5.82 11.49
CA THR A 131 18.13 6.60 10.42
C THR A 131 18.96 5.70 9.50
N ILE A 132 19.02 6.03 8.21
CA ILE A 132 19.89 5.38 7.23
C ILE A 132 20.75 6.48 6.56
N HIS A 133 22.04 6.32 6.64
CA HIS A 133 22.98 7.15 5.90
C HIS A 133 23.68 6.32 4.83
N MET A 134 23.80 6.88 3.62
CA MET A 134 24.55 6.25 2.53
C MET A 134 25.67 7.16 2.09
N GLU A 135 26.85 6.57 1.86
CA GLU A 135 27.89 7.26 1.11
C GLU A 135 27.45 7.51 -0.33
N GLU A 136 27.91 8.60 -0.93
CA GLU A 136 27.48 9.03 -2.28
C GLU A 136 27.68 7.95 -3.34
N LYS A 137 28.81 7.24 -3.32
CA LYS A 137 29.08 6.12 -4.24
C LYS A 137 28.12 4.94 -4.02
N ALA A 138 27.84 4.60 -2.75
CA ALA A 138 26.89 3.56 -2.41
C ALA A 138 25.47 3.95 -2.83
N GLN A 139 25.09 5.21 -2.64
CA GLN A 139 23.79 5.73 -3.08
C GLN A 139 23.62 5.62 -4.61
N GLN A 140 24.63 6.04 -5.37
CA GLN A 140 24.60 5.92 -6.84
C GLN A 140 24.47 4.47 -7.27
N TYR A 141 25.25 3.57 -6.72
CA TYR A 141 25.21 2.13 -7.01
C TYR A 141 23.83 1.53 -6.69
N VAL A 142 23.27 1.84 -5.52
CA VAL A 142 21.92 1.39 -5.12
C VAL A 142 20.86 1.92 -6.08
N LEU A 143 20.94 3.19 -6.48
CA LEU A 143 20.00 3.78 -7.45
C LEU A 143 20.07 3.12 -8.83
N GLU A 144 21.27 2.81 -9.30
CA GLU A 144 21.47 2.08 -10.56
C GLU A 144 20.92 0.65 -10.47
N ASN A 145 21.17 -0.05 -9.38
CA ASN A 145 20.63 -1.40 -9.15
C ASN A 145 19.10 -1.37 -9.07
N ILE A 146 18.51 -0.43 -8.32
CA ILE A 146 17.04 -0.28 -8.24
C ILE A 146 16.46 0.02 -9.62
N LYS A 147 17.09 0.89 -10.42
CA LYS A 147 16.62 1.17 -11.79
C LYS A 147 16.72 -0.06 -12.70
N ALA A 148 17.78 -0.83 -12.58
CA ALA A 148 17.98 -2.08 -13.33
C ALA A 148 17.00 -3.17 -12.87
N ALA A 149 16.71 -3.18 -11.56
CA ALA A 149 15.79 -4.10 -10.90
C ALA A 149 14.32 -3.65 -10.93
N ILE A 150 13.96 -2.62 -11.71
CA ILE A 150 12.54 -2.27 -11.90
C ILE A 150 11.83 -3.52 -12.37
N TYR A 151 11.02 -4.11 -11.48
CA TYR A 151 10.22 -5.29 -11.74
C TYR A 151 9.32 -5.02 -12.93
N ASN A 152 9.77 -5.47 -14.09
CA ASN A 152 8.91 -5.53 -15.25
C ASN A 152 8.22 -6.90 -15.28
N LYS A 153 7.19 -7.01 -16.09
CA LYS A 153 6.43 -8.23 -16.30
C LYS A 153 7.34 -9.43 -16.63
N THR A 154 8.40 -9.21 -17.41
CA THR A 154 9.35 -10.25 -17.82
C THR A 154 10.05 -10.89 -16.63
N ARG A 155 10.48 -10.09 -15.66
CA ARG A 155 11.12 -10.60 -14.44
C ARG A 155 10.16 -11.39 -13.56
N LEU A 156 8.93 -10.89 -13.36
CA LEU A 156 7.89 -11.64 -12.64
C LEU A 156 7.64 -13.02 -13.27
N ILE A 157 7.59 -13.09 -14.61
CA ILE A 157 7.42 -14.35 -15.35
C ILE A 157 8.64 -15.26 -15.17
N GLN A 158 9.87 -14.73 -15.18
CA GLN A 158 11.09 -15.52 -14.96
C GLN A 158 11.12 -16.10 -13.56
N GLU A 159 10.75 -15.32 -12.54
CA GLU A 159 10.67 -15.78 -11.16
C GLU A 159 9.58 -16.85 -11.00
N LEU A 160 8.41 -16.69 -11.62
CA LEU A 160 7.38 -17.72 -11.64
C LEU A 160 7.86 -19.04 -12.26
N ARG A 161 8.66 -18.99 -13.32
CA ARG A 161 9.23 -20.18 -13.99
C ARG A 161 10.28 -20.91 -13.14
N SER A 162 10.83 -20.28 -12.11
CA SER A 162 11.80 -20.91 -11.22
C SER A 162 11.16 -21.83 -10.15
N TYR A 163 9.82 -21.76 -10.00
CA TYR A 163 9.09 -22.65 -9.10
C TYR A 163 8.91 -24.02 -9.76
N ASP A 164 9.03 -25.07 -8.99
CA ASP A 164 8.74 -26.46 -9.38
C ASP A 164 7.25 -26.83 -9.31
N HIS A 165 6.43 -25.91 -8.79
CA HIS A 165 4.98 -26.01 -8.69
C HIS A 165 4.31 -24.67 -9.04
N CYS A 166 2.99 -24.65 -9.12
CA CYS A 166 2.23 -23.40 -9.31
C CYS A 166 2.05 -22.70 -7.95
N PRO A 167 2.79 -21.62 -7.65
CA PRO A 167 2.71 -20.97 -6.34
C PRO A 167 1.37 -20.23 -6.18
N THR A 168 0.93 -20.07 -4.91
CA THR A 168 -0.15 -19.16 -4.56
C THR A 168 0.33 -17.72 -4.63
N LEU A 169 -0.61 -16.76 -4.73
CA LEU A 169 -0.29 -15.33 -4.71
C LEU A 169 0.47 -14.94 -3.44
N LYS A 170 0.00 -15.44 -2.29
CA LYS A 170 0.63 -15.18 -0.99
C LYS A 170 2.06 -15.71 -0.95
N GLU A 171 2.25 -16.97 -1.32
CA GLU A 171 3.57 -17.61 -1.36
C GLU A 171 4.55 -16.84 -2.24
N PHE A 172 4.12 -16.43 -3.44
CA PHE A 172 4.96 -15.66 -4.34
C PHE A 172 5.36 -14.30 -3.77
N ILE A 173 4.41 -13.59 -3.13
CA ILE A 173 4.66 -12.30 -2.48
C ILE A 173 5.65 -12.46 -1.33
N GLU A 174 5.44 -13.44 -0.45
CA GLU A 174 6.28 -13.66 0.73
C GLU A 174 7.70 -14.10 0.36
N ASN A 175 7.85 -15.03 -0.59
CA ASN A 175 9.16 -15.54 -1.00
C ASN A 175 10.00 -14.49 -1.74
N ASN A 176 9.37 -13.60 -2.49
CA ASN A 176 10.07 -12.59 -3.29
C ASN A 176 10.08 -11.19 -2.65
N GLY A 177 9.48 -11.03 -1.46
CA GLY A 177 9.39 -9.73 -0.79
C GLY A 177 8.66 -8.66 -1.61
N GLN A 178 7.72 -9.09 -2.49
CA GLN A 178 7.05 -8.19 -3.42
C GLN A 178 5.88 -7.45 -2.79
N ASP A 179 5.58 -6.28 -3.32
CA ASP A 179 4.32 -5.61 -3.06
C ASP A 179 3.26 -6.09 -4.06
N VAL A 180 2.08 -6.43 -3.58
CA VAL A 180 0.96 -6.89 -4.41
C VAL A 180 0.65 -5.92 -5.55
N ARG A 181 0.83 -4.61 -5.35
CA ARG A 181 0.61 -3.56 -6.37
C ARG A 181 1.56 -3.67 -7.57
N ILE A 182 2.74 -4.24 -7.40
CA ILE A 182 3.67 -4.52 -8.50
C ILE A 182 3.14 -5.64 -9.38
N ILE A 183 2.62 -6.70 -8.78
CA ILE A 183 2.05 -7.85 -9.48
C ILE A 183 0.87 -7.41 -10.35
N TYR A 184 0.02 -6.54 -9.80
CA TYR A 184 -1.19 -6.06 -10.49
C TYR A 184 -0.98 -4.81 -11.35
N LYS A 185 0.24 -4.31 -11.48
CA LYS A 185 0.54 -3.19 -12.36
C LYS A 185 0.46 -3.63 -13.83
N ASN A 186 -0.65 -3.29 -14.49
CA ASN A 186 -0.95 -3.67 -15.88
C ASN A 186 -1.00 -5.18 -16.14
N ASN A 187 -1.13 -5.99 -15.10
CA ASN A 187 -1.21 -7.44 -15.15
C ASN A 187 -2.29 -7.94 -14.20
N CYS A 188 -2.57 -9.25 -14.25
CA CYS A 188 -3.20 -9.98 -13.18
C CYS A 188 -2.42 -11.26 -12.87
N TRP A 189 -2.65 -11.85 -11.72
CA TRP A 189 -1.92 -13.04 -11.29
C TRP A 189 -2.10 -14.23 -12.24
N SER A 190 -3.33 -14.46 -12.71
CA SER A 190 -3.64 -15.51 -13.69
C SER A 190 -2.94 -15.28 -15.03
N SER A 191 -2.83 -14.03 -15.49
CA SER A 191 -2.13 -13.74 -16.75
C SER A 191 -0.62 -13.98 -16.63
N LEU A 192 -0.01 -13.63 -15.49
CA LEU A 192 1.39 -13.90 -15.23
C LEU A 192 1.67 -15.41 -15.16
N LYS A 193 0.83 -16.18 -14.45
CA LYS A 193 0.92 -17.65 -14.40
C LYS A 193 0.78 -18.28 -15.79
N ARG A 194 -0.14 -17.80 -16.62
CA ARG A 194 -0.30 -18.28 -17.99
C ARG A 194 0.95 -18.04 -18.84
N GLU A 195 1.52 -16.84 -18.79
CA GLU A 195 2.72 -16.48 -19.55
C GLU A 195 3.99 -17.18 -19.01
N ALA A 196 3.99 -17.57 -17.75
CA ALA A 196 5.02 -18.44 -17.18
C ALA A 196 4.88 -19.91 -17.59
N GLY A 197 3.73 -20.31 -18.16
CA GLY A 197 3.44 -21.70 -18.52
C GLY A 197 2.89 -22.55 -17.37
N LEU A 198 2.51 -21.93 -16.25
CA LEU A 198 2.01 -22.61 -15.05
C LEU A 198 0.50 -22.90 -15.09
N CYS A 199 -0.23 -22.26 -15.99
CA CYS A 199 -1.65 -22.50 -16.21
C CYS A 199 -2.05 -22.16 -17.65
N THR A 200 -3.24 -22.62 -18.05
CA THR A 200 -3.82 -22.32 -19.37
C THR A 200 -5.29 -21.91 -19.21
N TYR A 201 -5.74 -20.97 -20.02
CA TYR A 201 -7.15 -20.63 -20.22
C TYR A 201 -7.35 -19.98 -21.60
N GLU A 202 -8.54 -20.14 -22.15
CA GLU A 202 -8.89 -19.51 -23.40
C GLU A 202 -9.09 -18.01 -23.24
N GLN A 203 -8.58 -17.23 -24.19
CA GLN A 203 -8.76 -15.79 -24.22
C GLN A 203 -10.02 -15.41 -24.99
N ASP A 204 -10.94 -14.79 -24.31
CA ASP A 204 -12.15 -14.22 -24.87
C ASP A 204 -12.36 -12.77 -24.39
N ILE A 205 -13.51 -12.19 -24.72
CA ILE A 205 -13.86 -10.84 -24.30
C ILE A 205 -13.98 -10.71 -22.76
N PHE A 206 -14.41 -11.77 -22.07
CA PHE A 206 -14.59 -11.77 -20.62
C PHE A 206 -13.26 -11.90 -19.89
N THR A 207 -12.38 -12.81 -20.32
CA THR A 207 -11.05 -12.96 -19.74
C THR A 207 -10.24 -11.68 -19.83
N LYS A 208 -10.29 -10.96 -20.97
CA LYS A 208 -9.65 -9.65 -21.12
C LYS A 208 -10.20 -8.58 -20.14
N LYS A 209 -11.52 -8.62 -19.88
CA LYS A 209 -12.16 -7.74 -18.89
C LYS A 209 -11.71 -8.08 -17.47
N PHE A 210 -11.68 -9.38 -17.14
CA PHE A 210 -11.25 -9.84 -15.82
C PHE A 210 -9.77 -9.55 -15.57
N GLU A 211 -8.88 -9.83 -16.53
CA GLU A 211 -7.46 -9.48 -16.44
C GLU A 211 -7.27 -8.00 -16.09
N LYS A 212 -8.02 -7.12 -16.74
CA LYS A 212 -7.98 -5.68 -16.45
C LYS A 212 -8.64 -5.32 -15.11
N GLY A 213 -9.69 -6.05 -14.73
CA GLY A 213 -10.47 -5.77 -13.53
C GLY A 213 -9.77 -6.10 -12.23
N MET A 214 -8.91 -7.14 -12.22
CA MET A 214 -8.27 -7.62 -11.00
C MET A 214 -7.46 -6.54 -10.27
N SER A 215 -6.78 -5.66 -11.00
CA SER A 215 -6.01 -4.56 -10.42
C SER A 215 -6.88 -3.56 -9.64
N ASN A 216 -8.18 -3.48 -9.95
CA ASN A 216 -9.11 -2.60 -9.27
C ASN A 216 -9.57 -3.12 -7.89
N LEU A 217 -9.12 -4.30 -7.45
CA LEU A 217 -9.39 -4.84 -6.12
C LEU A 217 -8.26 -4.57 -5.12
N VAL A 218 -7.06 -4.29 -5.60
CA VAL A 218 -5.83 -4.24 -4.79
C VAL A 218 -5.89 -3.16 -3.68
N HIS A 219 -6.69 -2.12 -3.87
CA HIS A 219 -6.83 -1.02 -2.92
C HIS A 219 -7.85 -1.29 -1.81
N VAL A 220 -8.68 -2.33 -1.93
CA VAL A 220 -9.79 -2.58 -1.01
C VAL A 220 -9.26 -2.89 0.39
N ASN A 221 -9.67 -2.07 1.36
CA ASN A 221 -9.27 -2.20 2.77
C ASN A 221 -10.45 -2.32 3.74
N THR A 222 -11.68 -2.48 3.24
CA THR A 222 -12.87 -2.63 4.07
C THR A 222 -13.23 -4.11 4.24
N VAL A 223 -13.26 -4.57 5.51
CA VAL A 223 -13.59 -5.97 5.83
C VAL A 223 -14.93 -6.39 5.27
N SER A 224 -15.93 -5.51 5.36
CA SER A 224 -17.28 -5.78 4.91
C SER A 224 -17.37 -6.08 3.40
N TYR A 225 -16.64 -5.32 2.59
CA TYR A 225 -16.63 -5.52 1.14
C TYR A 225 -15.81 -6.77 0.76
N LEU A 226 -14.67 -7.00 1.40
CA LEU A 226 -13.86 -8.21 1.19
C LEU A 226 -14.66 -9.48 1.56
N GLN A 227 -15.37 -9.47 2.68
CA GLN A 227 -16.25 -10.58 3.08
C GLN A 227 -17.41 -10.79 2.11
N PHE A 228 -18.01 -9.72 1.58
CA PHE A 228 -19.01 -9.79 0.55
C PHE A 228 -18.48 -10.44 -0.74
N ILE A 229 -17.31 -10.02 -1.21
CA ILE A 229 -16.64 -10.61 -2.38
C ILE A 229 -16.44 -12.11 -2.16
N ARG A 230 -15.83 -12.50 -1.04
CA ARG A 230 -15.60 -13.91 -0.69
C ARG A 230 -16.89 -14.72 -0.63
N LYS A 231 -17.93 -14.21 0.04
CA LYS A 231 -19.25 -14.83 0.10
C LYS A 231 -19.84 -15.05 -1.30
N THR A 232 -19.79 -14.01 -2.12
CA THR A 232 -20.37 -14.04 -3.49
C THR A 232 -19.63 -15.04 -4.38
N LEU A 233 -18.30 -15.08 -4.34
CA LEU A 233 -17.49 -16.01 -5.12
C LEU A 233 -17.73 -17.49 -4.74
N ASN A 234 -18.06 -17.76 -3.50
CA ASN A 234 -18.41 -19.11 -3.04
C ASN A 234 -19.85 -19.52 -3.39
N HIS A 235 -20.72 -18.58 -3.84
CA HIS A 235 -22.13 -18.84 -4.12
C HIS A 235 -22.56 -18.32 -5.50
N LEU A 236 -21.70 -18.44 -6.52
CA LEU A 236 -21.92 -17.92 -7.88
C LEU A 236 -23.16 -18.51 -8.58
N ASP A 237 -23.68 -19.65 -8.14
CA ASP A 237 -24.88 -20.28 -8.70
C ASP A 237 -26.19 -19.69 -8.15
N SER A 238 -26.14 -18.96 -7.03
CA SER A 238 -27.34 -18.47 -6.33
C SER A 238 -27.11 -17.09 -5.70
N ILE A 239 -26.57 -16.15 -6.49
CA ILE A 239 -26.31 -14.79 -6.03
C ILE A 239 -27.63 -14.10 -5.69
N LYS A 240 -27.72 -13.60 -4.45
CA LYS A 240 -28.79 -12.74 -3.97
C LYS A 240 -28.21 -11.67 -3.07
N PHE A 241 -28.71 -10.46 -3.25
CA PHE A 241 -28.37 -9.33 -2.37
C PHE A 241 -29.47 -9.19 -1.32
N ASN A 242 -29.13 -9.26 -0.05
CA ASN A 242 -30.09 -9.32 1.05
C ASN A 242 -30.54 -7.92 1.51
N ASP A 243 -29.72 -6.92 1.25
CA ASP A 243 -29.96 -5.55 1.68
C ASP A 243 -29.30 -4.54 0.72
N LYS A 244 -29.51 -3.26 1.00
CA LYS A 244 -28.98 -2.15 0.20
C LYS A 244 -27.46 -2.09 0.16
N ARG A 245 -26.79 -2.56 1.22
CA ARG A 245 -25.32 -2.64 1.29
C ARG A 245 -24.80 -3.66 0.30
N GLU A 246 -25.37 -4.87 0.31
CA GLU A 246 -24.98 -5.94 -0.62
C GLU A 246 -25.32 -5.58 -2.08
N GLU A 247 -26.45 -4.91 -2.33
CA GLU A 247 -26.76 -4.38 -3.68
C GLU A 247 -25.68 -3.42 -4.17
N THR A 248 -25.25 -2.50 -3.31
CA THR A 248 -24.20 -1.53 -3.64
C THR A 248 -22.87 -2.24 -3.89
N PHE A 249 -22.50 -3.18 -3.03
CA PHE A 249 -21.29 -4.00 -3.21
C PHE A 249 -21.34 -4.84 -4.49
N GLY A 250 -22.53 -5.35 -4.86
CA GLY A 250 -22.76 -6.04 -6.13
C GLY A 250 -22.47 -5.13 -7.33
N ILE A 251 -22.94 -3.89 -7.31
CA ILE A 251 -22.63 -2.88 -8.34
C ILE A 251 -21.12 -2.62 -8.41
N MET A 252 -20.45 -2.39 -7.27
CA MET A 252 -19.01 -2.16 -7.21
C MET A 252 -18.24 -3.35 -7.81
N LEU A 253 -18.56 -4.58 -7.40
CA LEU A 253 -17.92 -5.79 -7.90
C LEU A 253 -18.15 -5.99 -9.41
N TYR A 254 -19.38 -5.76 -9.88
CA TYR A 254 -19.69 -5.83 -11.30
C TYR A 254 -18.82 -4.86 -12.12
N TYR A 255 -18.73 -3.60 -11.71
CA TYR A 255 -17.91 -2.61 -12.42
C TYR A 255 -16.40 -2.90 -12.30
N THR A 256 -15.97 -3.48 -11.20
CA THR A 256 -14.59 -4.03 -11.09
C THR A 256 -14.31 -5.05 -12.20
N LEU A 257 -15.23 -5.97 -12.43
CA LEU A 257 -15.09 -7.05 -13.41
C LEU A 257 -15.18 -6.55 -14.86
N TYR A 258 -16.17 -5.71 -15.16
CA TYR A 258 -16.57 -5.42 -16.54
C TYR A 258 -16.24 -4.01 -17.01
N GLN A 259 -16.10 -3.05 -16.11
CA GLN A 259 -15.86 -1.62 -16.38
C GLN A 259 -16.87 -1.01 -17.37
N ASP A 260 -18.04 -1.60 -17.52
CA ASP A 260 -19.09 -1.16 -18.45
C ASP A 260 -20.50 -1.50 -17.90
N LYS A 261 -21.54 -0.94 -18.50
CA LYS A 261 -22.95 -1.18 -18.13
C LYS A 261 -23.41 -2.58 -18.50
N ILE A 262 -24.46 -3.08 -17.83
CA ILE A 262 -25.00 -4.42 -18.07
C ILE A 262 -25.54 -4.60 -19.50
N ASP A 263 -26.18 -3.59 -20.08
CA ASP A 263 -26.67 -3.61 -21.45
C ASP A 263 -25.55 -3.79 -22.50
N LYS A 264 -24.39 -3.16 -22.26
CA LYS A 264 -23.22 -3.30 -23.11
C LYS A 264 -22.58 -4.69 -23.06
N MET A 265 -22.79 -5.39 -21.96
CA MET A 265 -22.27 -6.75 -21.73
C MET A 265 -23.34 -7.83 -22.01
N ASN A 266 -24.56 -7.43 -22.42
CA ASN A 266 -25.71 -8.30 -22.67
C ASN A 266 -26.10 -9.14 -21.44
N PHE A 267 -26.10 -8.53 -20.24
CA PHE A 267 -26.62 -9.14 -19.02
C PHE A 267 -27.98 -8.54 -18.66
N LYS A 268 -28.86 -9.36 -18.05
CA LYS A 268 -30.18 -8.93 -17.57
C LYS A 268 -30.09 -8.11 -16.30
N ASN A 269 -29.13 -8.46 -15.42
CA ASN A 269 -28.89 -7.83 -14.13
C ASN A 269 -27.45 -8.04 -13.67
N ILE A 270 -27.10 -7.46 -12.53
CA ILE A 270 -25.76 -7.54 -11.91
C ILE A 270 -25.42 -8.98 -11.51
N GLU A 271 -26.39 -9.71 -10.96
CA GLU A 271 -26.23 -11.09 -10.48
C GLU A 271 -25.83 -12.03 -11.63
N GLU A 272 -26.49 -11.90 -12.78
CA GLU A 272 -26.13 -12.67 -13.98
C GLU A 272 -24.69 -12.34 -14.42
N GLY A 273 -24.33 -11.06 -14.43
CA GLY A 273 -22.97 -10.63 -14.75
C GLY A 273 -21.94 -11.25 -13.83
N ILE A 274 -22.13 -11.16 -12.53
CA ILE A 274 -21.18 -11.74 -11.55
C ILE A 274 -21.17 -13.27 -11.65
N SER A 275 -22.33 -13.93 -11.82
CA SER A 275 -22.43 -15.38 -11.93
C SER A 275 -21.70 -15.95 -13.16
N LYS A 276 -21.43 -15.13 -14.18
CA LYS A 276 -20.61 -15.50 -15.34
C LYS A 276 -19.23 -16.00 -14.96
N LEU A 277 -18.65 -15.48 -13.85
CA LEU A 277 -17.35 -15.91 -13.32
C LEU A 277 -17.26 -17.41 -13.07
N LYS A 278 -18.37 -18.11 -12.80
CA LYS A 278 -18.33 -19.57 -12.55
C LYS A 278 -17.71 -20.37 -13.68
N LYS A 279 -17.76 -19.86 -14.93
CA LYS A 279 -17.11 -20.46 -16.11
C LYS A 279 -15.60 -20.20 -16.16
N TYR A 280 -15.09 -19.28 -15.35
CA TYR A 280 -13.72 -18.79 -15.39
C TYR A 280 -13.03 -19.04 -14.03
N ARG A 281 -12.98 -20.29 -13.62
CA ARG A 281 -12.53 -20.72 -12.28
C ARG A 281 -11.15 -20.18 -11.88
N ILE A 282 -10.27 -19.96 -12.86
CA ILE A 282 -8.93 -19.41 -12.58
C ILE A 282 -9.00 -17.99 -12.02
N PHE A 283 -9.92 -17.16 -12.52
CA PHE A 283 -10.12 -15.81 -12.00
C PHE A 283 -10.89 -15.81 -10.68
N VAL A 284 -11.77 -16.78 -10.44
CA VAL A 284 -12.41 -16.99 -9.14
C VAL A 284 -11.34 -17.33 -8.09
N SER A 285 -10.43 -18.26 -8.40
CA SER A 285 -9.31 -18.60 -7.52
C SER A 285 -8.42 -17.40 -7.23
N GLU A 286 -8.04 -16.63 -8.25
CA GLU A 286 -7.24 -15.42 -8.10
C GLU A 286 -7.92 -14.39 -7.20
N MET A 287 -9.23 -14.14 -7.39
CA MET A 287 -9.97 -13.20 -6.56
C MET A 287 -10.06 -13.65 -5.11
N LEU A 288 -10.23 -14.95 -4.85
CA LEU A 288 -10.22 -15.52 -3.50
C LEU A 288 -8.83 -15.36 -2.86
N GLU A 289 -7.75 -15.74 -3.58
CA GLU A 289 -6.37 -15.56 -3.10
C GLU A 289 -6.06 -14.09 -2.77
N LEU A 290 -6.44 -13.17 -3.66
CA LEU A 290 -6.25 -11.74 -3.46
C LEU A 290 -7.07 -11.22 -2.26
N THR A 291 -8.33 -11.62 -2.16
CA THR A 291 -9.22 -11.22 -1.05
C THR A 291 -8.68 -11.72 0.29
N ASP A 292 -8.24 -12.98 0.35
CA ASP A 292 -7.65 -13.56 1.57
C ASP A 292 -6.31 -12.87 1.93
N TYR A 293 -5.47 -12.55 0.94
CA TYR A 293 -4.25 -11.78 1.14
C TYR A 293 -4.55 -10.37 1.69
N LEU A 294 -5.50 -9.66 1.10
CA LEU A 294 -5.89 -8.32 1.55
C LEU A 294 -6.44 -8.36 2.97
N MET A 295 -7.34 -9.30 3.30
CA MET A 295 -7.87 -9.45 4.66
C MET A 295 -6.80 -9.74 5.71
N ALA A 296 -5.80 -10.56 5.36
CA ALA A 296 -4.69 -10.89 6.27
C ALA A 296 -3.72 -9.72 6.51
N ASN A 297 -3.70 -8.72 5.62
CA ASN A 297 -2.77 -7.58 5.66
C ASN A 297 -3.48 -6.23 5.91
N LEU A 298 -4.69 -6.24 6.48
CA LEU A 298 -5.40 -5.01 6.83
C LEU A 298 -4.68 -4.28 7.99
N GLU A 299 -4.20 -3.08 7.72
CA GLU A 299 -3.53 -2.23 8.70
C GLU A 299 -4.50 -1.23 9.37
N THR A 300 -5.63 -0.94 8.72
CA THR A 300 -6.58 0.09 9.17
C THR A 300 -7.93 -0.51 9.48
N LYS A 301 -8.44 -0.21 10.67
CA LYS A 301 -9.82 -0.55 11.05
C LYS A 301 -10.78 0.49 10.47
N THR A 302 -11.80 0.02 9.76
CA THR A 302 -12.87 0.85 9.19
C THR A 302 -14.16 0.75 10.01
N PHE A 303 -15.00 1.77 9.95
CA PHE A 303 -16.28 1.82 10.65
C PHE A 303 -17.29 2.74 9.93
N SER A 304 -18.56 2.73 10.35
CA SER A 304 -19.61 3.56 9.75
C SER A 304 -19.26 5.05 9.83
N VAL A 305 -19.50 5.80 8.74
CA VAL A 305 -19.31 7.27 8.71
C VAL A 305 -20.32 7.99 9.60
N GLY A 306 -21.50 7.40 9.84
CA GLY A 306 -22.52 7.97 10.71
C GLY A 306 -23.93 7.87 10.16
N GLU A 307 -24.91 8.34 10.95
CA GLU A 307 -26.33 8.28 10.62
C GLU A 307 -26.66 9.10 9.37
N GLY A 308 -27.55 8.55 8.53
CA GLY A 308 -28.00 9.17 7.29
C GLY A 308 -26.96 9.15 6.17
N MET A 309 -25.86 8.39 6.32
CA MET A 309 -24.92 8.09 5.25
C MET A 309 -25.17 6.71 4.65
N PRO A 310 -24.76 6.47 3.39
CA PRO A 310 -24.90 5.15 2.78
C PRO A 310 -24.21 4.07 3.62
N VAL A 311 -24.90 2.97 3.88
CA VAL A 311 -24.41 1.87 4.73
C VAL A 311 -23.19 1.15 4.19
N ALA A 312 -22.88 1.31 2.90
CA ALA A 312 -21.70 0.77 2.24
C ALA A 312 -20.48 1.68 2.37
N LEU A 313 -20.64 2.92 2.88
CA LEU A 313 -19.55 3.87 3.10
C LEU A 313 -18.94 3.66 4.48
N GLU A 314 -17.66 3.39 4.52
CA GLU A 314 -16.92 3.24 5.77
C GLU A 314 -15.84 4.31 5.89
N GLN A 315 -15.72 4.90 7.07
CA GLN A 315 -14.64 5.81 7.42
C GLN A 315 -13.31 5.06 7.38
N TYR A 316 -12.28 5.71 6.86
CA TYR A 316 -10.97 5.16 6.53
C TYR A 316 -10.98 4.06 5.47
N GLY A 317 -12.16 3.75 4.89
CA GLY A 317 -12.26 2.92 3.70
C GLY A 317 -11.58 3.59 2.52
N CYS A 318 -10.95 2.78 1.69
CA CYS A 318 -10.21 3.20 0.52
C CYS A 318 -11.04 2.91 -0.73
N TYR A 319 -11.33 3.94 -1.53
CA TYR A 319 -12.27 3.85 -2.64
C TYR A 319 -11.75 4.56 -3.90
N THR A 320 -12.08 4.01 -5.05
CA THR A 320 -12.05 4.78 -6.31
C THR A 320 -13.24 5.75 -6.36
N ARG A 321 -13.19 6.76 -7.23
CA ARG A 321 -14.35 7.66 -7.43
C ARG A 321 -15.59 6.92 -7.91
N GLU A 322 -15.41 5.94 -8.78
CA GLU A 322 -16.46 5.11 -9.33
C GLU A 322 -17.18 4.32 -8.23
N GLU A 323 -16.43 3.79 -7.28
CA GLU A 323 -17.00 3.11 -6.10
C GLU A 323 -17.76 4.08 -5.20
N VAL A 324 -17.21 5.26 -4.94
CA VAL A 324 -17.94 6.31 -4.21
C VAL A 324 -19.24 6.68 -4.94
N PHE A 325 -19.23 6.82 -6.26
CA PHE A 325 -20.44 7.10 -7.02
C PHE A 325 -21.44 5.93 -6.98
N ALA A 326 -20.97 4.68 -6.92
CA ALA A 326 -21.87 3.52 -6.70
C ALA A 326 -22.49 3.56 -5.30
N ILE A 327 -21.69 3.86 -4.27
CA ILE A 327 -22.15 3.99 -2.89
C ILE A 327 -23.23 5.06 -2.75
N PHE A 328 -23.11 6.19 -3.45
CA PHE A 328 -24.09 7.26 -3.44
C PHE A 328 -25.17 7.13 -4.51
N GLY A 329 -25.32 5.96 -5.17
CA GLY A 329 -26.37 5.67 -6.15
C GLY A 329 -26.25 6.45 -7.47
N ARG A 330 -25.10 7.09 -7.73
CA ARG A 330 -24.83 7.83 -8.98
C ARG A 330 -24.35 6.92 -10.09
N GLN A 331 -23.71 5.81 -9.75
CA GLN A 331 -23.41 4.71 -10.65
C GLN A 331 -24.33 3.52 -10.33
N THR A 332 -25.00 2.99 -11.34
CA THR A 332 -25.96 1.87 -11.22
C THR A 332 -25.71 0.85 -12.31
N ALA A 333 -26.43 -0.25 -12.32
CA ALA A 333 -26.31 -1.28 -13.36
C ALA A 333 -26.38 -0.71 -14.79
N ASN A 334 -27.27 0.26 -15.03
CA ASN A 334 -27.54 0.86 -16.34
C ASN A 334 -26.93 2.26 -16.53
N LYS A 335 -26.29 2.80 -15.51
CA LYS A 335 -25.70 4.14 -15.55
C LYS A 335 -24.26 4.10 -15.07
N LYS A 336 -23.32 4.22 -16.00
CA LYS A 336 -21.92 4.41 -15.68
C LYS A 336 -21.62 5.91 -15.55
N MET A 337 -21.05 6.32 -14.43
CA MET A 337 -20.53 7.67 -14.31
C MET A 337 -19.27 7.83 -15.17
N GLN A 338 -19.29 8.79 -16.08
CA GLN A 338 -18.07 9.19 -16.77
C GLN A 338 -17.20 10.00 -15.81
N GLY A 339 -15.90 9.73 -15.82
CA GLY A 339 -14.94 10.28 -14.85
C GLY A 339 -15.07 11.78 -14.67
N SER A 340 -15.75 12.19 -13.59
CA SER A 340 -15.75 13.58 -13.17
C SER A 340 -14.39 13.90 -12.57
N VAL A 341 -13.72 14.89 -13.13
CA VAL A 341 -12.45 15.42 -12.57
C VAL A 341 -12.69 16.51 -11.52
N ALA A 342 -13.96 16.89 -11.27
CA ALA A 342 -14.30 17.92 -10.30
C ALA A 342 -13.88 17.49 -8.88
N GLY A 343 -13.27 18.42 -8.14
CA GLY A 343 -12.90 18.21 -6.74
C GLY A 343 -14.10 18.17 -5.79
N VAL A 344 -15.25 18.72 -6.22
CA VAL A 344 -16.50 18.76 -5.43
C VAL A 344 -17.63 18.15 -6.24
N PHE A 345 -18.42 17.28 -5.61
CA PHE A 345 -19.57 16.64 -6.23
C PHE A 345 -20.77 16.67 -5.27
N SER A 346 -21.93 17.19 -5.73
CA SER A 346 -23.14 17.32 -4.92
C SER A 346 -24.07 16.11 -5.03
N ILE A 347 -24.57 15.66 -3.90
CA ILE A 347 -25.60 14.64 -3.74
C ILE A 347 -26.84 15.33 -3.14
N GLU A 348 -27.67 15.88 -4.01
CA GLU A 348 -28.80 16.74 -3.58
C GLU A 348 -29.79 16.00 -2.68
N GLU A 349 -30.08 14.72 -2.97
CA GLU A 349 -31.04 13.90 -2.22
C GLU A 349 -30.63 13.67 -0.77
N LEU A 350 -29.34 13.76 -0.46
CA LEU A 350 -28.79 13.61 0.90
C LEU A 350 -28.34 14.95 1.49
N ASN A 351 -28.57 16.07 0.78
CA ASN A 351 -28.02 17.38 1.13
C ASN A 351 -26.51 17.30 1.48
N THR A 352 -25.76 16.56 0.64
CA THR A 352 -24.36 16.22 0.93
C THR A 352 -23.46 16.63 -0.24
N GLU A 353 -22.28 17.15 0.06
CA GLU A 353 -21.22 17.35 -0.93
C GLU A 353 -19.99 16.47 -0.61
N LEU A 354 -19.41 15.90 -1.65
CA LEU A 354 -18.25 15.04 -1.61
C LEU A 354 -17.02 15.83 -2.05
N PHE A 355 -15.99 15.91 -1.23
CA PHE A 355 -14.73 16.58 -1.54
C PHE A 355 -13.68 15.53 -1.89
N PHE A 356 -13.12 15.60 -3.09
CA PHE A 356 -12.02 14.74 -3.55
C PHE A 356 -10.73 15.55 -3.60
N VAL A 357 -9.88 15.35 -2.62
CA VAL A 357 -8.65 16.13 -2.42
C VAL A 357 -7.43 15.27 -2.69
N THR A 358 -6.47 15.84 -3.41
CA THR A 358 -5.12 15.28 -3.58
C THR A 358 -4.15 16.25 -2.90
N LEU A 359 -3.40 15.78 -1.88
CA LEU A 359 -2.48 16.62 -1.11
C LEU A 359 -1.27 17.03 -1.94
N ASN A 360 -0.50 16.05 -2.39
CA ASN A 360 0.71 16.30 -3.18
C ASN A 360 0.36 16.35 -4.67
N LYS A 361 0.30 17.54 -5.23
CA LYS A 361 0.00 17.80 -6.63
C LYS A 361 1.30 18.03 -7.40
N SER A 362 1.48 17.33 -8.51
CA SER A 362 2.63 17.51 -9.40
C SER A 362 2.23 18.32 -10.63
N ASP A 363 3.16 19.12 -11.18
CA ASP A 363 2.97 19.90 -12.42
C ASP A 363 2.61 19.02 -13.63
N LYS A 364 2.94 17.72 -13.57
CA LYS A 364 2.59 16.76 -14.63
C LYS A 364 1.10 16.40 -14.62
N ASP A 365 0.48 16.44 -13.44
CA ASP A 365 -0.88 15.94 -13.21
C ASP A 365 -1.92 17.05 -13.04
N PHE A 366 -1.50 18.26 -12.71
CA PHE A 366 -2.36 19.39 -12.38
C PHE A 366 -1.88 20.66 -13.11
N SER A 367 -2.84 21.49 -13.57
CA SER A 367 -2.53 22.79 -14.12
C SER A 367 -2.19 23.78 -13.00
N ALA A 368 -1.45 24.84 -13.33
CA ALA A 368 -1.12 25.90 -12.38
C ALA A 368 -2.35 26.49 -11.66
N THR A 369 -3.51 26.50 -12.33
CA THR A 369 -4.77 27.00 -11.76
C THR A 369 -5.46 26.02 -10.80
N THR A 370 -4.98 24.78 -10.69
CA THR A 370 -5.52 23.72 -9.82
C THR A 370 -4.50 23.23 -8.78
N MET A 371 -3.34 23.88 -8.70
CA MET A 371 -2.30 23.66 -7.69
C MET A 371 -2.66 24.38 -6.38
N TYR A 372 -3.71 23.90 -5.70
CA TYR A 372 -4.12 24.46 -4.40
C TYR A 372 -3.29 23.84 -3.28
N ASP A 373 -3.02 24.61 -2.22
CA ASP A 373 -2.39 24.15 -1.00
C ASP A 373 -3.47 23.56 -0.08
N ASP A 374 -3.76 22.28 -0.24
CA ASP A 374 -4.62 21.53 0.66
C ASP A 374 -3.72 20.74 1.61
N TYR A 375 -3.92 20.85 2.94
CA TYR A 375 -3.04 20.20 3.90
C TYR A 375 -3.74 19.87 5.22
N VAL A 376 -3.14 18.94 5.95
CA VAL A 376 -3.56 18.58 7.30
C VAL A 376 -2.97 19.59 8.28
N VAL A 377 -3.83 20.29 9.05
CA VAL A 377 -3.41 21.25 10.08
C VAL A 377 -3.08 20.52 11.38
N SER A 378 -3.92 19.58 11.77
CA SER A 378 -3.77 18.72 12.95
C SER A 378 -4.58 17.43 12.75
N GLU A 379 -4.54 16.51 13.71
CA GLU A 379 -5.37 15.31 13.67
C GLU A 379 -6.88 15.58 13.53
N ASN A 380 -7.36 16.75 13.95
CA ASN A 380 -8.79 17.10 13.95
C ASN A 380 -9.11 18.30 13.06
N GLN A 381 -8.16 18.79 12.27
CA GLN A 381 -8.37 19.96 11.43
C GLN A 381 -7.69 19.81 10.07
N PHE A 382 -8.44 20.16 9.01
CA PHE A 382 -8.02 20.10 7.62
C PHE A 382 -8.20 21.45 6.94
N HIS A 383 -7.16 21.92 6.22
CA HIS A 383 -7.21 23.11 5.39
C HIS A 383 -7.48 22.73 3.93
N TRP A 384 -8.43 23.41 3.30
CA TRP A 384 -8.83 23.16 1.93
C TRP A 384 -9.09 24.46 1.17
N LYS A 385 -8.66 24.52 -0.08
CA LYS A 385 -9.00 25.61 -1.00
C LYS A 385 -10.12 25.22 -1.95
N SER A 386 -11.14 26.07 -2.03
CA SER A 386 -12.27 25.87 -2.92
C SER A 386 -11.90 26.06 -4.41
N GLN A 387 -12.87 25.95 -5.29
CA GLN A 387 -12.68 26.25 -6.71
C GLN A 387 -12.43 27.75 -6.92
N ASN A 388 -11.66 28.12 -7.97
CA ASN A 388 -11.30 29.50 -8.32
C ASN A 388 -12.50 30.46 -8.57
N THR A 389 -13.70 29.92 -8.69
CA THR A 389 -14.94 30.71 -8.90
C THR A 389 -15.73 30.92 -7.62
N ASP A 390 -15.36 30.29 -6.51
CA ASP A 390 -16.12 30.32 -5.27
C ASP A 390 -15.79 31.62 -4.49
N THR A 391 -16.85 32.25 -3.96
CA THR A 391 -16.78 33.45 -3.13
C THR A 391 -17.74 33.33 -1.96
N HIS A 392 -17.53 34.08 -0.87
CA HIS A 392 -18.43 34.12 0.28
C HIS A 392 -19.86 34.53 -0.07
N GLN A 393 -20.03 35.42 -1.03
CA GLN A 393 -21.36 35.89 -1.49
C GLN A 393 -21.93 35.05 -2.63
N GLY A 394 -21.12 34.19 -3.24
CA GLY A 394 -21.50 33.33 -4.39
C GLY A 394 -21.71 31.89 -3.99
N ARG A 395 -21.14 31.00 -4.84
CA ARG A 395 -21.25 29.53 -4.64
C ARG A 395 -20.63 29.04 -3.34
N GLY A 396 -19.64 29.74 -2.78
CA GLY A 396 -19.00 29.40 -1.52
C GLY A 396 -19.85 29.62 -0.29
N LYS A 397 -20.95 30.39 -0.40
CA LYS A 397 -21.91 30.63 0.69
C LYS A 397 -22.42 29.34 1.31
N ARG A 398 -22.61 28.28 0.52
CA ARG A 398 -23.05 26.94 1.00
C ARG A 398 -22.09 26.29 1.99
N PHE A 399 -20.80 26.61 1.95
CA PHE A 399 -19.82 26.11 2.91
C PHE A 399 -19.95 26.86 4.24
N VAL A 400 -19.99 28.17 4.17
CA VAL A 400 -20.08 29.07 5.34
C VAL A 400 -21.39 28.87 6.13
N GLU A 401 -22.48 28.67 5.39
CA GLU A 401 -23.82 28.45 5.96
C GLU A 401 -24.13 26.98 6.26
N GLN A 402 -23.12 26.14 6.43
CA GLN A 402 -23.29 24.69 6.69
C GLN A 402 -24.30 24.40 7.81
N ALA A 403 -24.13 25.05 8.97
CA ALA A 403 -24.99 24.85 10.13
C ALA A 403 -26.43 25.29 9.88
N ILE A 404 -26.65 26.36 9.11
CA ILE A 404 -27.96 26.89 8.76
C ILE A 404 -28.69 25.95 7.80
N ASN A 405 -27.96 25.52 6.76
CA ASN A 405 -28.51 24.71 5.67
C ASN A 405 -28.49 23.21 6.00
N LYS A 406 -27.94 22.81 7.15
CA LYS A 406 -27.74 21.41 7.57
C LYS A 406 -27.06 20.56 6.47
N LYS A 407 -26.20 21.23 5.69
CA LYS A 407 -25.48 20.57 4.59
C LYS A 407 -24.36 19.70 5.17
N LYS A 408 -24.22 18.50 4.66
CA LYS A 408 -23.15 17.58 5.06
C LYS A 408 -22.01 17.65 4.06
N PHE A 409 -20.78 17.57 4.55
CA PHE A 409 -19.58 17.51 3.72
C PHE A 409 -18.80 16.27 4.11
N ILE A 410 -18.39 15.49 3.11
CA ILE A 410 -17.57 14.29 3.29
C ILE A 410 -16.26 14.49 2.56
N LEU A 411 -15.17 14.28 3.29
CA LEU A 411 -13.82 14.47 2.78
C LEU A 411 -13.23 13.12 2.35
N PHE A 412 -12.83 13.03 1.08
CA PHE A 412 -12.07 11.95 0.49
C PHE A 412 -10.69 12.46 0.12
N VAL A 413 -9.64 11.87 0.69
CA VAL A 413 -8.26 12.35 0.55
C VAL A 413 -7.38 11.26 -0.02
N ARG A 414 -6.52 11.62 -0.96
CA ARG A 414 -5.36 10.83 -1.35
C ARG A 414 -4.10 11.68 -1.28
N GLU A 415 -2.99 11.05 -1.01
CA GLU A 415 -1.74 11.79 -0.87
C GLU A 415 -1.22 12.30 -2.22
N ALA A 416 -1.20 11.45 -3.24
CA ALA A 416 -0.78 11.78 -4.59
C ALA A 416 -1.72 11.13 -5.62
N LYS A 417 -1.66 11.55 -6.88
CA LYS A 417 -2.45 10.93 -7.95
C LYS A 417 -1.96 9.53 -8.28
N HIS A 418 -0.64 9.32 -8.20
CA HIS A 418 0.00 8.03 -8.48
C HIS A 418 0.86 7.61 -7.29
N ASP A 419 0.90 6.30 -7.00
CA ASP A 419 1.79 5.72 -6.02
C ASP A 419 3.23 5.58 -6.54
N GLY A 420 4.16 5.12 -5.68
CA GLY A 420 5.56 4.89 -6.05
C GLY A 420 5.76 3.83 -7.16
N PHE A 421 4.71 3.09 -7.52
CA PHE A 421 4.72 2.11 -8.62
C PHE A 421 4.08 2.66 -9.90
N GLY A 422 3.47 3.86 -9.85
CA GLY A 422 2.77 4.49 -10.95
C GLY A 422 1.33 4.03 -11.15
N ASN A 423 0.73 3.35 -10.16
CA ASN A 423 -0.70 3.07 -10.16
C ASN A 423 -1.49 4.30 -9.70
N THR A 424 -2.71 4.47 -10.19
CA THR A 424 -3.58 5.55 -9.70
C THR A 424 -4.00 5.28 -8.27
N CYS A 425 -3.72 6.23 -7.36
CA CYS A 425 -4.13 6.13 -5.96
C CYS A 425 -5.63 6.33 -5.81
N PRO A 426 -6.30 5.46 -5.07
CA PRO A 426 -7.67 5.67 -4.61
C PRO A 426 -7.72 6.74 -3.51
N PHE A 427 -8.92 7.04 -3.03
CA PHE A 427 -9.15 8.02 -1.97
C PHE A 427 -9.51 7.31 -0.65
N TYR A 428 -8.98 7.79 0.45
CA TYR A 428 -9.43 7.41 1.78
C TYR A 428 -10.62 8.28 2.20
N CYS A 429 -11.67 7.67 2.72
CA CYS A 429 -12.81 8.38 3.29
C CYS A 429 -12.44 8.91 4.68
N PHE A 430 -12.22 10.20 4.82
CA PHE A 430 -11.96 10.85 6.12
C PHE A 430 -13.25 11.16 6.88
N GLY A 431 -14.42 10.90 6.28
CA GLY A 431 -15.71 11.08 6.89
C GLY A 431 -16.23 12.51 6.86
N LEU A 432 -17.14 12.79 7.80
CA LEU A 432 -17.84 14.08 7.90
C LEU A 432 -16.92 15.18 8.44
N VAL A 433 -17.13 16.39 7.91
CA VAL A 433 -16.41 17.60 8.33
C VAL A 433 -17.38 18.75 8.58
N ASP A 434 -17.04 19.61 9.55
CA ASP A 434 -17.75 20.83 9.88
C ASP A 434 -16.91 22.07 9.59
N TYR A 435 -17.57 23.10 9.09
CA TYR A 435 -16.97 24.41 8.84
C TYR A 435 -16.46 25.05 10.13
N ILE A 436 -15.23 25.56 10.11
CA ILE A 436 -14.64 26.34 11.20
C ILE A 436 -14.57 27.81 10.80
N SER A 437 -13.84 28.11 9.75
CA SER A 437 -13.55 29.46 9.31
C SER A 437 -13.20 29.51 7.83
N SER A 438 -13.30 30.68 7.22
CA SER A 438 -12.83 30.90 5.87
C SER A 438 -12.25 32.29 5.69
N ARG A 439 -11.35 32.41 4.72
CA ARG A 439 -10.74 33.67 4.28
C ARG A 439 -10.57 33.62 2.76
N ASP A 440 -10.29 34.75 2.18
CA ASP A 440 -10.06 34.95 0.75
C ASP A 440 -11.28 34.60 -0.13
N ASP A 441 -11.25 35.02 -1.37
CA ASP A 441 -12.20 34.67 -2.43
C ASP A 441 -11.40 34.29 -3.69
N LYS A 442 -11.93 33.33 -4.46
CA LYS A 442 -11.43 32.94 -5.80
C LYS A 442 -9.98 32.44 -5.85
N PRO A 443 -9.59 31.42 -5.08
CA PRO A 443 -10.39 30.50 -4.25
C PRO A 443 -10.56 30.97 -2.82
N MET A 444 -11.57 30.44 -2.13
CA MET A 444 -11.72 30.58 -0.67
C MET A 444 -10.78 29.59 0.02
N SER A 445 -10.09 30.04 1.06
CA SER A 445 -9.34 29.21 2.00
C SER A 445 -10.24 28.85 3.16
N ILE A 446 -10.52 27.55 3.37
CA ILE A 446 -11.50 27.08 4.34
C ILE A 446 -10.86 26.08 5.30
N ASP A 447 -11.09 26.26 6.58
CA ASP A 447 -10.66 25.32 7.62
C ASP A 447 -11.86 24.47 8.07
N TRP A 448 -11.65 23.16 8.12
CA TRP A 448 -12.65 22.15 8.43
C TRP A 448 -12.29 21.41 9.71
N ARG A 449 -13.27 21.19 10.58
CA ARG A 449 -13.16 20.28 11.75
C ARG A 449 -13.56 18.89 11.34
N MET A 450 -12.70 17.94 11.64
CA MET A 450 -12.98 16.51 11.42
C MET A 450 -13.90 15.97 12.51
N HIS A 451 -14.87 15.12 12.17
CA HIS A 451 -15.66 14.36 13.14
C HIS A 451 -14.85 13.23 13.79
N GLN A 452 -13.87 12.70 13.06
CA GLN A 452 -12.95 11.67 13.53
C GLN A 452 -11.51 12.08 13.20
N PRO A 453 -10.52 11.68 13.98
CA PRO A 453 -9.12 12.03 13.75
C PRO A 453 -8.62 11.64 12.36
N ILE A 454 -7.79 12.46 11.77
CA ILE A 454 -7.09 12.13 10.52
C ILE A 454 -6.10 11.00 10.78
N MET A 455 -6.01 10.06 9.86
CA MET A 455 -5.08 8.93 9.95
C MET A 455 -3.63 9.43 10.10
N PRO A 456 -2.83 8.89 11.04
CA PRO A 456 -1.47 9.36 11.34
C PRO A 456 -0.56 9.46 10.11
N GLN A 457 -0.74 8.58 9.17
CA GLN A 457 0.03 8.55 7.92
C GLN A 457 -0.13 9.80 7.04
N PHE A 458 -1.15 10.61 7.24
CA PHE A 458 -1.39 11.87 6.54
C PHE A 458 -0.96 13.10 7.34
N ILE A 459 -0.62 12.93 8.63
CA ILE A 459 -0.19 14.02 9.52
C ILE A 459 1.31 14.29 9.40
N SER A 460 2.11 13.29 9.14
CA SER A 460 3.58 13.31 9.20
C SER A 460 4.28 13.91 7.98
N ALA A 461 3.61 14.71 7.18
CA ALA A 461 4.18 15.34 5.98
C ALA A 461 4.32 16.87 6.11
N VAL A 462 4.42 17.39 7.33
CA VAL A 462 4.68 18.83 7.59
C VAL A 462 6.06 18.99 8.20
#